data_dc2677e7621201c4f69de145373b8d26
#
_entry.id   dc2677e7621201c4f69de145373b8d26
#
_cell.length_a   1.000
_cell.length_b   1.000
_cell.length_c   1.000
_cell.angle_alpha   90.00
_cell.angle_beta   90.00
_cell.angle_gamma   90.00
#
_symmetry.space_group_name_H-M   'P 1'
#
loop_
_entity.id
_entity.type
_entity.pdbx_description
1 polymer ?
#
loop_
_entity_poly.entity_id
_entity_poly.type
_entity_poly.pdbx_seq_one_letter_code
_entity_poly.pdbx_strand_id
1 'polypeptide(L)'
;MTDSKSLTFHSKGRLKDSTLEQLENILAEVPDRITVSQYESVSETMPRIVWNETRLSQTYGSNEAEQMAIKVIVELISKPETARRDMFDVVDVLREHRIPFTAQCGYDENLQAVSYEFSIAIMEPV
;
A
#
# COMPACT_ATOMS: atom_id res chain seq x y z
N MET A 1 -17.98 -4.99 10.47
CA MET A 1 -17.41 -4.96 10.42
C MET A 1 -16.55 -4.99 10.50
N THR A 2 -16.18 -5.24 10.58
CA THR A 2 -15.46 -5.41 10.70
C THR A 2 -14.50 -5.06 10.79
N ASP A 3 -13.99 -5.00 11.31
CA ASP A 3 -12.95 -4.71 11.42
C ASP A 3 -12.01 -5.12 10.73
N SER A 4 -12.16 -5.80 10.38
CA SER A 4 -11.30 -6.20 9.65
C SER A 4 -10.68 -5.30 8.93
N LYS A 5 -10.96 -4.35 9.02
CA LYS A 5 -10.51 -3.45 8.34
C LYS A 5 -9.20 -3.15 8.56
N SER A 6 -8.60 -3.26 9.61
CA SER A 6 -7.23 -3.05 9.76
C SER A 6 -6.53 -4.22 9.21
N LEU A 7 -5.40 -4.03 8.65
CA LEU A 7 -4.53 -5.10 8.31
C LEU A 7 -4.29 -5.85 9.59
N THR A 8 -4.38 -7.13 9.52
CA THR A 8 -4.35 -7.89 10.71
C THR A 8 -2.97 -8.12 11.17
N PHE A 9 -2.49 -7.22 11.94
CA PHE A 9 -1.21 -7.40 12.52
C PHE A 9 -1.24 -8.40 13.63
N HIS A 10 -2.42 -8.91 13.94
CA HIS A 10 -2.56 -9.89 14.95
C HIS A 10 -2.70 -11.25 14.41
N SER A 11 -2.39 -11.44 13.19
CA SER A 11 -2.52 -12.73 12.57
C SER A 11 -1.75 -13.75 13.34
N LYS A 12 -2.28 -14.94 13.35
CA LYS A 12 -1.74 -15.94 14.12
C LYS A 12 -0.62 -16.61 13.54
N GLY A 13 0.51 -16.19 13.84
CA GLY A 13 1.66 -17.02 13.66
C GLY A 13 2.23 -17.24 12.31
N ARG A 14 1.82 -16.58 11.31
CA ARG A 14 2.51 -16.71 10.04
C ARG A 14 2.12 -15.59 9.11
N LEU A 15 3.01 -15.30 8.19
CA LEU A 15 2.69 -14.37 7.17
C LEU A 15 1.61 -14.97 6.35
N LYS A 16 0.65 -14.19 6.01
CA LYS A 16 -0.41 -14.68 5.30
C LYS A 16 -0.56 -14.06 4.03
N ASP A 17 -0.87 -14.81 3.06
CA ASP A 17 -1.41 -14.27 1.84
C ASP A 17 -2.62 -13.43 2.18
N SER A 18 -3.31 -13.79 3.24
CA SER A 18 -4.49 -13.02 3.66
C SER A 18 -4.17 -11.60 4.08
N THR A 19 -2.95 -11.32 4.58
CA THR A 19 -2.59 -9.96 4.93
C THR A 19 -2.45 -9.11 3.68
N LEU A 20 -1.78 -9.65 2.67
CA LEU A 20 -1.65 -8.94 1.40
C LEU A 20 -3.00 -8.87 0.69
N GLU A 21 -3.81 -9.89 0.83
CA GLU A 21 -5.14 -9.90 0.26
C GLU A 21 -6.00 -8.82 0.89
N GLN A 22 -5.87 -8.61 2.20
CA GLN A 22 -6.58 -7.53 2.87
C GLN A 22 -6.15 -6.18 2.32
N LEU A 23 -4.85 -6.00 2.09
CA LEU A 23 -4.36 -4.75 1.53
C LEU A 23 -4.91 -4.55 0.12
N GLU A 24 -4.94 -5.61 -0.67
CA GLU A 24 -5.50 -5.53 -2.00
C GLU A 24 -6.95 -5.07 -1.96
N ASN A 25 -7.73 -5.65 -1.05
CA ASN A 25 -9.13 -5.28 -0.90
C ASN A 25 -9.31 -3.85 -0.42
N ILE A 26 -8.42 -3.39 0.44
CA ILE A 26 -8.45 -2.03 0.92
C ILE A 26 -8.13 -1.06 -0.20
N LEU A 27 -7.11 -1.36 -0.99
CA LEU A 27 -6.74 -0.50 -2.11
C LEU A 27 -7.84 -0.47 -3.18
N ALA A 28 -8.63 -1.53 -3.27
CA ALA A 28 -9.74 -1.57 -4.21
C ALA A 28 -10.86 -0.61 -3.82
N GLU A 29 -10.82 -0.02 -2.64
CA GLU A 29 -11.84 0.93 -2.20
C GLU A 29 -11.62 2.33 -2.74
N VAL A 30 -10.50 2.58 -3.41
CA VAL A 30 -10.30 3.89 -4.04
C VAL A 30 -11.34 4.08 -5.14
N PRO A 31 -11.63 5.33 -5.53
CA PRO A 31 -12.61 5.57 -6.59
C PRO A 31 -12.28 4.81 -7.86
N ASP A 32 -13.31 4.43 -8.60
CA ASP A 32 -13.15 3.62 -9.81
C ASP A 32 -12.27 4.25 -10.87
N ARG A 33 -12.12 5.56 -10.86
CA ARG A 33 -11.26 6.21 -11.85
C ARG A 33 -9.79 5.87 -11.65
N ILE A 34 -9.42 5.36 -10.47
CA ILE A 34 -8.05 4.97 -10.17
C ILE A 34 -7.92 3.48 -10.40
N THR A 35 -7.10 3.08 -11.36
CA THR A 35 -6.88 1.65 -11.58
C THR A 35 -5.83 1.16 -10.61
N VAL A 36 -5.98 -0.07 -10.15
CA VAL A 36 -5.09 -0.63 -9.15
C VAL A 36 -4.55 -1.96 -9.67
N SER A 37 -3.24 -2.09 -9.65
CA SER A 37 -2.61 -3.34 -10.07
C SER A 37 -1.42 -3.64 -9.17
N GLN A 38 -1.03 -4.90 -9.13
CA GLN A 38 0.07 -5.35 -8.31
C GLN A 38 1.26 -5.67 -9.20
N TYR A 39 2.44 -5.26 -8.76
CA TYR A 39 3.73 -5.46 -9.40
C TYR A 39 3.96 -4.62 -10.65
N GLU A 40 3.10 -4.70 -11.61
CA GLU A 40 3.29 -3.90 -12.80
C GLU A 40 1.97 -3.33 -13.29
N SER A 41 2.05 -2.24 -13.98
CA SER A 41 0.87 -1.57 -14.47
C SER A 41 0.27 -2.34 -15.62
N VAL A 42 -1.03 -2.60 -15.56
CA VAL A 42 -1.73 -3.26 -16.65
C VAL A 42 -2.28 -2.24 -17.63
N SER A 43 -2.15 -0.96 -17.32
CA SER A 43 -2.67 0.10 -18.14
C SER A 43 -1.80 1.33 -17.98
N GLU A 44 -1.76 2.16 -19.00
CA GLU A 44 -1.02 3.42 -18.88
C GLU A 44 -1.95 4.60 -18.60
N THR A 45 -3.21 4.32 -18.34
CA THR A 45 -4.12 5.40 -17.98
C THR A 45 -3.77 5.96 -16.62
N MET A 46 -4.12 7.20 -16.39
CA MET A 46 -3.92 7.88 -15.12
C MET A 46 -5.25 8.42 -14.65
N PRO A 47 -5.50 8.38 -13.34
CA PRO A 47 -4.60 7.94 -12.29
C PRO A 47 -4.55 6.42 -12.17
N ARG A 48 -3.43 5.93 -11.69
CA ARG A 48 -3.30 4.49 -11.46
C ARG A 48 -2.42 4.24 -10.25
N ILE A 49 -2.67 3.13 -9.61
CA ILE A 49 -1.86 2.65 -8.48
C ILE A 49 -1.17 1.38 -8.90
N VAL A 50 0.12 1.29 -8.61
CA VAL A 50 0.88 0.06 -8.74
C VAL A 50 1.47 -0.21 -7.37
N TRP A 51 1.24 -1.40 -6.83
CA TRP A 51 1.73 -1.70 -5.49
C TRP A 51 2.41 -3.06 -5.45
N ASN A 52 3.36 -3.19 -4.56
CA ASN A 52 4.04 -4.46 -4.37
C ASN A 52 4.77 -4.47 -3.04
N GLU A 53 5.08 -5.67 -2.59
CA GLU A 53 5.94 -5.78 -1.43
C GLU A 53 7.37 -5.69 -1.92
N THR A 54 8.19 -4.96 -1.20
CA THR A 54 9.55 -4.70 -1.62
C THR A 54 10.58 -5.25 -0.68
N ARG A 55 10.17 -5.62 0.51
CA ARG A 55 11.14 -6.03 1.49
C ARG A 55 10.51 -6.91 2.53
N LEU A 56 11.26 -7.91 2.94
CA LEU A 56 10.86 -8.82 3.99
C LEU A 56 12.02 -8.92 4.96
N SER A 57 11.75 -8.71 6.23
CA SER A 57 12.78 -8.84 7.24
C SER A 57 12.20 -9.40 8.52
N GLN A 58 13.07 -9.90 9.37
CA GLN A 58 12.66 -10.46 10.64
C GLN A 58 13.26 -9.65 11.77
N THR A 59 12.51 -9.56 12.86
CA THR A 59 13.03 -8.98 14.08
C THR A 59 13.15 -10.08 15.10
N TYR A 60 14.11 -9.94 15.97
CA TYR A 60 14.40 -10.94 16.97
C TYR A 60 14.26 -10.36 18.36
N GLY A 61 13.58 -11.12 19.20
CA GLY A 61 13.57 -10.80 20.61
C GLY A 61 14.31 -11.93 21.27
N SER A 62 14.62 -12.33 22.13
CA SER A 62 15.23 -13.44 22.82
C SER A 62 15.76 -14.54 21.93
N ASN A 63 16.55 -14.23 21.01
CA ASN A 63 17.21 -15.23 20.17
C ASN A 63 16.35 -15.91 19.13
N GLU A 64 15.10 -15.51 19.03
CA GLU A 64 14.23 -16.07 18.01
C GLU A 64 13.54 -14.96 17.26
N ALA A 65 13.18 -15.23 16.04
CA ALA A 65 12.41 -14.28 15.27
C ALA A 65 11.01 -14.22 15.86
N GLU A 66 10.59 -13.03 16.23
CA GLU A 66 9.26 -12.84 16.80
C GLU A 66 8.30 -12.19 15.86
N GLN A 67 8.80 -11.48 14.88
CA GLN A 67 7.96 -10.78 13.94
C GLN A 67 8.61 -10.75 12.59
N MET A 68 7.79 -10.68 11.56
CA MET A 68 8.26 -10.41 10.21
C MET A 68 7.72 -9.07 9.77
N ALA A 69 8.55 -8.31 9.10
CA ALA A 69 8.15 -7.02 8.56
C ALA A 69 8.08 -7.12 7.05
N ILE A 70 6.95 -6.74 6.52
CA ILE A 70 6.77 -6.63 5.09
C ILE A 70 6.68 -5.16 4.76
N LYS A 71 7.51 -4.70 3.85
CA LYS A 71 7.40 -3.34 3.38
C LYS A 71 6.67 -3.34 2.06
N VAL A 72 5.63 -2.57 1.97
CA VAL A 72 4.83 -2.46 0.76
C VAL A 72 4.94 -1.04 0.25
N ILE A 73 5.17 -0.90 -1.03
CA ILE A 73 5.16 0.39 -1.69
C ILE A 73 3.91 0.47 -2.53
N VAL A 74 3.15 1.53 -2.32
CA VAL A 74 1.96 1.83 -3.10
C VAL A 74 2.25 3.11 -3.86
N GLU A 75 2.39 3.00 -5.15
CA GLU A 75 2.72 4.15 -5.97
C GLU A 75 1.49 4.64 -6.74
N LEU A 76 1.13 5.88 -6.51
CA LEU A 76 0.04 6.52 -7.25
C LEU A 76 0.64 7.41 -8.32
N ILE A 77 0.27 7.18 -9.56
CA ILE A 77 0.76 7.95 -10.69
C ILE A 77 -0.43 8.70 -11.27
N SER A 78 -0.35 10.01 -11.31
CA SER A 78 -1.49 10.83 -11.66
C SER A 78 -1.06 12.03 -12.49
N LYS A 79 -2.01 12.56 -13.24
CA LYS A 79 -1.77 13.79 -14.00
C LYS A 79 -1.62 14.95 -13.03
N PRO A 80 -0.74 15.91 -13.35
CA PRO A 80 -0.53 17.04 -12.44
C PRO A 80 -1.81 17.76 -12.05
N GLU A 81 -2.76 17.86 -12.98
CA GLU A 81 -3.99 18.62 -12.73
C GLU A 81 -4.88 17.98 -11.66
N THR A 82 -4.81 16.66 -11.52
CA THR A 82 -5.69 15.95 -10.59
C THR A 82 -4.93 15.21 -9.51
N ALA A 83 -3.61 15.31 -9.51
CA ALA A 83 -2.78 14.51 -8.62
C ALA A 83 -3.13 14.69 -7.15
N ARG A 84 -3.37 15.94 -6.75
CA ARG A 84 -3.65 16.22 -5.36
C ARG A 84 -4.96 15.58 -4.91
N ARG A 85 -5.98 15.66 -5.76
CA ARG A 85 -7.26 15.04 -5.46
C ARG A 85 -7.10 13.53 -5.34
N ASP A 86 -6.38 12.94 -6.29
CA ASP A 86 -6.20 11.49 -6.30
C ASP A 86 -5.40 11.04 -5.09
N MET A 87 -4.40 11.83 -4.69
CA MET A 87 -3.61 11.52 -3.53
C MET A 87 -4.47 11.52 -2.26
N PHE A 88 -5.35 12.53 -2.11
CA PHE A 88 -6.21 12.56 -0.94
C PHE A 88 -7.17 11.38 -0.90
N ASP A 89 -7.62 10.91 -2.06
CA ASP A 89 -8.49 9.74 -2.08
C ASP A 89 -7.76 8.49 -1.56
N VAL A 90 -6.50 8.34 -1.91
CA VAL A 90 -5.70 7.23 -1.39
C VAL A 90 -5.46 7.38 0.10
N VAL A 91 -5.11 8.59 0.52
CA VAL A 91 -4.87 8.87 1.94
C VAL A 91 -6.11 8.57 2.76
N ASP A 92 -7.28 8.96 2.25
CA ASP A 92 -8.53 8.72 2.96
C ASP A 92 -8.79 7.23 3.17
N VAL A 93 -8.53 6.42 2.15
CA VAL A 93 -8.71 4.98 2.27
C VAL A 93 -7.75 4.41 3.31
N LEU A 94 -6.49 4.82 3.27
CA LEU A 94 -5.52 4.31 4.23
C LEU A 94 -5.88 4.73 5.65
N ARG A 95 -6.33 5.97 5.83
CA ARG A 95 -6.71 6.46 7.15
C ARG A 95 -7.95 5.79 7.68
N GLU A 96 -8.90 5.50 6.81
CA GLU A 96 -10.11 4.85 7.22
C GLU A 96 -9.80 3.48 7.82
N HIS A 97 -8.81 2.81 7.29
CA HIS A 97 -8.40 1.50 7.77
C HIS A 97 -7.28 1.59 8.80
N ARG A 98 -6.92 2.80 9.21
CA ARG A 98 -5.91 3.04 10.25
C ARG A 98 -4.55 2.45 9.88
N ILE A 99 -4.20 2.56 8.61
CA ILE A 99 -2.92 2.07 8.13
C ILE A 99 -1.92 3.21 8.18
N PRO A 100 -0.87 3.10 8.98
CA PRO A 100 0.15 4.14 9.01
C PRO A 100 1.00 4.05 7.75
N PHE A 101 1.46 5.18 7.28
CA PHE A 101 2.28 5.22 6.08
C PHE A 101 3.18 6.44 6.11
N THR A 102 4.22 6.40 5.30
CA THR A 102 4.96 7.61 4.97
C THR A 102 4.82 7.81 3.47
N ALA A 103 4.95 9.03 3.02
CA ALA A 103 4.73 9.30 1.61
C ALA A 103 5.78 10.25 1.08
N GLN A 104 6.13 10.05 -0.19
CA GLN A 104 7.02 10.95 -0.91
C GLN A 104 6.33 11.34 -2.20
N CYS A 105 6.65 12.53 -2.69
CA CYS A 105 6.06 13.03 -3.92
C CYS A 105 7.18 13.36 -4.89
N GLY A 106 6.99 13.03 -6.14
CA GLY A 106 7.96 13.34 -7.17
C GLY A 106 7.26 13.62 -8.49
N TYR A 107 8.02 14.07 -9.44
CA TYR A 107 7.52 14.33 -10.78
C TYR A 107 8.34 13.52 -11.77
N ASP A 108 7.66 12.80 -12.63
CA ASP A 108 8.30 11.98 -13.65
C ASP A 108 8.20 12.74 -14.97
N GLU A 109 9.33 13.22 -15.46
CA GLU A 109 9.34 14.01 -16.68
C GLU A 109 8.98 13.18 -17.90
N ASN A 110 9.34 11.91 -17.91
CA ASN A 110 9.05 11.06 -19.04
C ASN A 110 7.56 10.81 -19.20
N LEU A 111 6.88 10.64 -18.08
CA LEU A 111 5.44 10.42 -18.09
C LEU A 111 4.66 11.71 -17.97
N GLN A 112 5.34 12.81 -17.62
CA GLN A 112 4.71 14.09 -17.32
C GLN A 112 3.63 13.86 -16.26
N ALA A 113 4.01 13.16 -15.21
CA ALA A 113 3.08 12.74 -14.18
C ALA A 113 3.65 12.99 -12.79
N VAL A 114 2.75 13.16 -11.85
CA VAL A 114 3.12 13.28 -10.44
C VAL A 114 3.03 11.87 -9.84
N SER A 115 4.03 11.51 -9.06
CA SER A 115 4.06 10.21 -8.42
C SER A 115 4.06 10.42 -6.92
N TYR A 116 3.17 9.73 -6.23
CA TYR A 116 3.16 9.67 -4.78
C TYR A 116 3.49 8.25 -4.37
N GLU A 117 4.52 8.10 -3.58
CA GLU A 117 4.94 6.78 -3.14
C GLU A 117 4.64 6.64 -1.67
N PHE A 118 3.71 5.76 -1.34
CA PHE A 118 3.34 5.48 0.03
C PHE A 118 4.06 4.23 0.49
N SER A 119 4.76 4.36 1.61
CA SER A 119 5.45 3.21 2.20
C SER A 119 4.67 2.73 3.40
N ILE A 120 4.34 1.46 3.40
CA ILE A 120 3.55 0.84 4.45
C ILE A 120 4.38 -0.32 5.03
N ALA A 121 4.45 -0.38 6.33
CA ALA A 121 5.13 -1.49 7.00
C ALA A 121 4.08 -2.33 7.70
N ILE A 122 4.08 -3.60 7.39
CA ILE A 122 3.16 -4.55 8.01
C ILE A 122 3.98 -5.49 8.87
N MET A 123 3.60 -5.60 10.13
CA MET A 123 4.29 -6.45 11.07
C MET A 123 3.39 -7.62 11.42
N GLU A 124 3.93 -8.81 11.32
CA GLU A 124 3.19 -10.00 11.70
C GLU A 124 4.03 -10.88 12.62
N PRO A 125 3.41 -11.51 13.61
CA PRO A 125 4.14 -12.48 14.41
C PRO A 125 4.52 -13.67 13.53
N VAL A 126 5.66 -14.21 13.83
CA VAL A 126 6.15 -15.37 13.07
C VAL A 126 5.64 -16.66 13.69
#